data_0e620848a0d8d2a65f7b6169f0177330
#
_entry.id   0e620848a0d8d2a65f7b6169f0177330
#
_cell.length_a   1.000
_cell.length_b   1.000
_cell.length_c   1.000
_cell.angle_alpha   90.00
_cell.angle_beta   90.00
_cell.angle_gamma   90.00
#
_symmetry.space_group_name_H-M   'P 1'
#
loop_
_entity.id
_entity.type
_entity.pdbx_description
1 polymer ?
#
loop_
_entity_poly.entity_id
_entity_poly.type
_entity_poly.pdbx_seq_one_letter_code
_entity_poly.pdbx_strand_id
1 'polypeptide(L)'
;MSEEMIYDITIIGGGPVGLWAAFYAGLRGMTVNIIESLSELGGQPAILYPEKKIYDIPAFPQTTGAELTENLLIQLKRFEDRVDIRLYYLMSVSLL
;
A
#
# COMPACT_ATOMS: atom_id res chain seq x y z
N MET A 1 -17.07 -6.52 3.60
CA MET A 1 -16.31 -7.13 4.68
C MET A 1 -16.88 -6.73 6.03
N SER A 2 -16.82 -7.63 6.98
CA SER A 2 -17.34 -7.39 8.33
C SER A 2 -16.43 -6.43 9.09
N GLU A 3 -17.05 -5.50 9.86
CA GLU A 3 -16.29 -4.62 10.76
C GLU A 3 -15.64 -5.39 11.89
N GLU A 4 -16.15 -6.58 12.19
CA GLU A 4 -15.66 -7.44 13.26
C GLU A 4 -14.52 -8.34 12.82
N MET A 5 -14.13 -8.27 11.55
CA MET A 5 -13.04 -9.10 11.05
C MET A 5 -11.72 -8.72 11.72
N ILE A 6 -11.04 -9.75 12.23
CA ILE A 6 -9.73 -9.59 12.82
C ILE A 6 -8.69 -10.00 11.81
N TYR A 7 -7.72 -9.13 11.55
CA TYR A 7 -6.64 -9.38 10.63
C TYR A 7 -5.40 -9.87 11.36
N ASP A 8 -4.60 -10.68 10.66
CA ASP A 8 -3.31 -11.08 11.20
C ASP A 8 -2.37 -9.89 11.34
N ILE A 9 -2.42 -8.98 10.37
CA ILE A 9 -1.58 -7.78 10.35
C ILE A 9 -2.40 -6.58 9.89
N THR A 10 -2.22 -5.46 10.57
CA THR A 10 -2.72 -4.17 10.11
C THR A 10 -1.52 -3.28 9.82
N ILE A 11 -1.45 -2.74 8.60
CA ILE A 11 -0.37 -1.89 8.15
C ILE A 11 -0.87 -0.46 8.06
N ILE A 12 -0.17 0.45 8.72
CA ILE A 12 -0.50 1.87 8.69
C ILE A 12 0.40 2.51 7.62
N GLY A 13 -0.23 2.95 6.55
CA GLY A 13 0.47 3.57 5.44
C GLY A 13 0.52 2.69 4.21
N GLY A 14 0.01 3.19 3.09
CA GLY A 14 -0.02 2.52 1.80
C GLY A 14 1.08 2.99 0.85
N GLY A 15 2.23 3.39 1.37
CA GLY A 15 3.40 3.69 0.58
C GLY A 15 4.13 2.42 0.15
N PRO A 16 5.29 2.56 -0.52
CA PRO A 16 6.01 1.39 -1.05
C PRO A 16 6.35 0.34 0.00
N VAL A 17 6.79 0.76 1.18
CA VAL A 17 7.15 -0.17 2.25
C VAL A 17 5.92 -0.93 2.74
N GLY A 18 4.81 -0.22 2.94
CA GLY A 18 3.56 -0.85 3.40
C GLY A 18 2.99 -1.81 2.36
N LEU A 19 3.01 -1.43 1.09
CA LEU A 19 2.52 -2.30 0.01
C LEU A 19 3.37 -3.57 -0.12
N TRP A 20 4.68 -3.44 -0.01
CA TRP A 20 5.58 -4.59 -0.04
C TRP A 20 5.40 -5.49 1.17
N ALA A 21 5.23 -4.89 2.36
CA ALA A 21 4.97 -5.66 3.58
C ALA A 21 3.69 -6.46 3.45
N ALA A 22 2.65 -5.88 2.84
CA ALA A 22 1.39 -6.57 2.60
C ALA A 22 1.56 -7.75 1.66
N PHE A 23 2.34 -7.58 0.59
CA PHE A 23 2.64 -8.66 -0.33
C PHE A 23 3.36 -9.80 0.37
N TYR A 24 4.38 -9.47 1.15
CA TYR A 24 5.15 -10.46 1.89
C TYR A 24 4.27 -11.21 2.90
N ALA A 25 3.40 -10.50 3.59
CA ALA A 25 2.44 -11.13 4.50
C ALA A 25 1.51 -12.09 3.75
N GLY A 26 1.07 -11.70 2.57
CA GLY A 26 0.26 -12.57 1.70
C GLY A 26 0.98 -13.85 1.34
N LEU A 27 2.28 -13.76 1.03
CA LEU A 27 3.10 -14.94 0.76
C LEU A 27 3.15 -15.88 1.96
N ARG A 28 3.03 -15.34 3.17
CA ARG A 28 3.03 -16.10 4.41
C ARG A 28 1.64 -16.58 4.81
N GLY A 29 0.64 -16.34 3.99
CA GLY A 29 -0.73 -16.80 4.23
C GLY A 29 -1.51 -15.96 5.22
N MET A 30 -1.05 -14.74 5.52
CA MET A 30 -1.70 -13.86 6.48
C MET A 30 -2.77 -13.01 5.84
N THR A 31 -3.78 -12.64 6.64
CA THR A 31 -4.75 -11.62 6.25
C THR A 31 -4.23 -10.25 6.64
N VAL A 32 -4.44 -9.28 5.77
CA VAL A 32 -3.84 -7.95 5.91
C VAL A 32 -4.87 -6.86 5.76
N ASN A 33 -4.79 -5.85 6.61
CA ASN A 33 -5.57 -4.64 6.51
C ASN A 33 -4.58 -3.48 6.34
N ILE A 34 -4.70 -2.73 5.24
CA ILE A 34 -3.88 -1.54 5.00
C ILE A 34 -4.76 -0.32 5.25
N ILE A 35 -4.32 0.54 6.13
CA ILE A 35 -5.00 1.80 6.44
C ILE A 35 -4.15 2.94 5.92
N GLU A 36 -4.72 3.74 5.00
CA GLU A 36 -4.04 4.88 4.41
C GLU A 36 -4.85 6.15 4.68
N SER A 37 -4.20 7.15 5.26
CA SER A 37 -4.86 8.43 5.57
C SER A 37 -4.91 9.39 4.38
N LEU A 38 -4.16 9.11 3.32
CA LEU A 38 -4.22 9.90 2.09
C LEU A 38 -5.29 9.33 1.15
N SER A 39 -5.67 10.12 0.16
CA SER A 39 -6.72 9.72 -0.79
C SER A 39 -6.29 8.63 -1.75
N GLU A 40 -5.00 8.40 -1.88
CA GLU A 40 -4.44 7.42 -2.81
C GLU A 40 -3.30 6.66 -2.17
N LEU A 41 -3.03 5.47 -2.73
CA LEU A 41 -1.89 4.65 -2.33
C LEU A 41 -0.61 5.13 -3.02
N GLY A 42 0.54 4.69 -2.50
CA GLY A 42 1.84 4.96 -3.09
C GLY A 42 2.72 5.91 -2.29
N GLY A 43 2.16 6.58 -1.29
CA GLY A 43 2.91 7.52 -0.46
C GLY A 43 3.28 8.80 -1.18
N GLN A 44 4.11 9.61 -0.55
CA GLN A 44 4.50 10.91 -1.09
C GLN A 44 5.13 10.86 -2.49
N PRO A 45 6.04 9.90 -2.79
CA PRO A 45 6.64 9.86 -4.13
C PRO A 45 5.61 9.71 -5.24
N ALA A 46 4.55 8.92 -5.02
CA ALA A 46 3.54 8.71 -6.04
C ALA A 46 2.54 9.86 -6.12
N ILE A 47 2.21 10.48 -5.00
CA ILE A 47 1.17 11.52 -4.93
C ILE A 47 1.72 12.90 -5.27
N LEU A 48 2.88 13.27 -4.70
CA LEU A 48 3.45 14.59 -4.90
C LEU A 48 4.35 14.69 -6.12
N TYR A 49 5.08 13.63 -6.43
CA TYR A 49 6.07 13.62 -7.49
C TYR A 49 5.98 12.35 -8.34
N PRO A 50 4.81 12.08 -8.95
CA PRO A 50 4.60 10.79 -9.62
C PRO A 50 5.56 10.52 -10.78
N GLU A 51 6.03 11.58 -11.45
CA GLU A 51 6.90 11.45 -12.62
C GLU A 51 8.38 11.64 -12.30
N LYS A 52 8.74 11.91 -11.05
CA LYS A 52 10.13 12.07 -10.68
C LYS A 52 10.85 10.72 -10.75
N LYS A 53 11.99 10.69 -11.40
CA LYS A 53 12.77 9.47 -11.54
C LYS A 53 13.44 9.08 -10.23
N ILE A 54 13.38 7.80 -9.91
CA ILE A 54 13.96 7.21 -8.71
C ILE A 54 14.99 6.18 -9.16
N TYR A 55 16.17 6.21 -8.56
CA TYR A 55 17.29 5.35 -8.98
C TYR A 55 17.75 4.38 -7.90
N ASP A 56 17.22 4.48 -6.69
CA ASP A 56 17.65 3.71 -5.53
C ASP A 56 16.68 2.62 -5.11
N ILE A 57 15.93 2.08 -6.07
CA ILE A 57 15.06 0.94 -5.84
C ILE A 57 15.78 -0.32 -6.36
N PRO A 58 15.98 -1.33 -5.51
CA PRO A 58 16.60 -2.59 -5.95
C PRO A 58 15.91 -3.17 -7.18
N ALA A 59 16.72 -3.66 -8.11
CA ALA A 59 16.27 -4.30 -9.36
C ALA A 59 15.66 -3.34 -10.40
N PHE A 60 15.57 -2.05 -10.09
CA PHE A 60 15.11 -1.03 -11.04
C PHE A 60 16.24 -0.04 -11.30
N PRO A 61 16.86 -0.06 -12.50
CA PRO A 61 17.86 0.95 -12.83
C PRO A 61 17.31 2.37 -12.71
N GLN A 62 16.04 2.53 -13.04
CA GLN A 62 15.27 3.73 -12.76
C GLN A 62 13.78 3.40 -12.80
N THR A 63 13.01 4.16 -12.07
CA THR A 63 11.55 4.07 -12.07
C THR A 63 10.97 5.43 -11.67
N THR A 64 9.66 5.53 -11.59
CA THR A 64 8.97 6.71 -11.05
C THR A 64 8.10 6.27 -9.88
N GLY A 65 7.65 7.23 -9.08
CA GLY A 65 6.71 6.92 -7.99
C GLY A 65 5.44 6.27 -8.51
N ALA A 66 4.91 6.76 -9.62
CA ALA A 66 3.70 6.21 -10.23
C ALA A 66 3.92 4.78 -10.72
N GLU A 67 5.02 4.54 -11.42
CA GLU A 67 5.33 3.21 -11.95
C GLU A 67 5.60 2.20 -10.84
N LEU A 68 6.34 2.61 -9.82
CA LEU A 68 6.62 1.76 -8.67
C LEU A 68 5.34 1.36 -7.96
N THR A 69 4.45 2.32 -7.72
CA THR A 69 3.17 2.05 -7.07
C THR A 69 2.32 1.11 -7.89
N GLU A 70 2.23 1.33 -9.20
CA GLU A 70 1.47 0.46 -10.09
C GLU A 70 1.99 -0.98 -10.03
N ASN A 71 3.31 -1.15 -10.08
CA ASN A 71 3.90 -2.48 -10.03
C ASN A 71 3.66 -3.17 -8.69
N LEU A 72 3.77 -2.43 -7.59
CA LEU A 72 3.48 -2.99 -6.26
C LEU A 72 2.02 -3.41 -6.13
N LEU A 73 1.10 -2.63 -6.68
CA LEU A 73 -0.32 -2.98 -6.65
C LEU A 73 -0.62 -4.20 -7.52
N ILE A 74 0.05 -4.33 -8.66
CA ILE A 74 -0.08 -5.52 -9.51
C ILE A 74 0.38 -6.76 -8.75
N GLN A 75 1.50 -6.67 -8.06
CA GLN A 75 2.00 -7.78 -7.25
C GLN A 75 1.02 -8.14 -6.13
N LEU A 76 0.49 -7.11 -5.46
CA LEU A 76 -0.41 -7.30 -4.34
C LEU A 76 -1.74 -7.93 -4.77
N LYS A 77 -2.17 -7.71 -6.01
CA LYS A 77 -3.42 -8.25 -6.53
C LYS A 77 -3.48 -9.77 -6.43
N ARG A 78 -2.34 -10.43 -6.43
CA ARG A 78 -2.27 -11.89 -6.24
C ARG A 78 -2.95 -12.34 -4.95
N PHE A 79 -3.00 -11.47 -3.95
CA PHE A 79 -3.56 -11.77 -2.64
C PHE A 79 -4.79 -10.92 -2.33
N GLU A 80 -5.51 -10.49 -3.35
CA GLU A 80 -6.65 -9.58 -3.17
C GLU A 80 -7.77 -10.17 -2.29
N ASP A 81 -7.83 -11.48 -2.18
CA ASP A 81 -8.80 -12.16 -1.31
C ASP A 81 -8.41 -12.10 0.17
N ARG A 82 -7.18 -11.69 0.49
CA ARG A 82 -6.65 -11.63 1.86
C ARG A 82 -6.26 -10.24 2.30
N VAL A 83 -6.22 -9.29 1.38
CA VAL A 83 -5.75 -7.93 1.66
C VAL A 83 -6.88 -6.95 1.45
N ASP A 84 -7.20 -6.20 2.51
CA ASP A 84 -8.15 -5.11 2.44
C ASP A 84 -7.41 -3.79 2.53
N ILE A 85 -7.83 -2.84 1.71
CA ILE A 85 -7.22 -1.52 1.66
C ILE A 85 -8.30 -0.50 2.01
N ARG A 86 -8.03 0.33 3.01
CA ARG A 86 -8.96 1.35 3.46
C ARG A 86 -8.32 2.72 3.42
N LEU A 87 -8.98 3.64 2.72
CA LEU A 87 -8.52 5.01 2.58
C LEU A 87 -9.35 5.89 3.52
N TYR A 88 -8.70 6.46 4.51
CA TYR A 88 -9.38 7.19 5.59
C TYR A 88 -9.02 8.67 5.66
N TYR A 89 -8.58 9.27 4.57
CA TYR A 89 -8.08 10.64 4.66
C TYR A 89 -9.13 11.64 5.20
N LEU A 90 -10.43 11.37 4.98
CA LEU A 90 -11.48 12.21 5.57
C LEU A 90 -11.80 11.78 6.99
N MET A 91 -11.75 10.48 7.27
CA MET A 91 -12.10 9.95 8.57
C MET A 91 -11.02 10.18 9.60
N SER A 92 -9.75 10.22 9.21
CA SER A 92 -8.67 10.47 10.15
C SER A 92 -8.80 11.83 10.84
N VAL A 93 -9.36 12.82 10.14
CA VAL A 93 -9.60 14.14 10.71
C VAL A 93 -10.71 14.07 11.75
N SER A 94 -11.77 13.33 11.48
CA SER A 94 -12.91 13.25 12.40
C SER A 94 -12.62 12.44 13.65
N LEU A 95 -11.65 11.53 13.62
CA LEU A 95 -11.26 10.71 14.77
C LEU A 95 -10.30 11.44 15.71
N LEU A 96 -9.69 12.50 15.27
CA LEU A 96 -8.78 13.27 16.08
C LEU A 96 -9.52 14.36 16.84
#